data_15fc1b97a271c0f98f4ec5934fdf0aac
#
_entry.id   15fc1b97a271c0f98f4ec5934fdf0aac
#
_cell.length_a   1.000
_cell.length_b   1.000
_cell.length_c   1.000
_cell.angle_alpha   90.00
_cell.angle_beta   90.00
_cell.angle_gamma   90.00
#
_symmetry.space_group_name_H-M   'P 1'
#
loop_
_entity.id
_entity.type
_entity.pdbx_description
1 polymer ?
#
loop_
_entity_poly.entity_id
_entity_poly.type
_entity_poly.pdbx_seq_one_letter_code
_entity_poly.pdbx_strand_id
1 'polypeptide(L)'
;DKIHVGAYTCIGAHCVIGDGTDIGNGCDIGDGVTIGENCRLHAHVIIRERCKLGSRVTIQPGAVIGSDGFGFLMGDNGRYVGIDQVGIVELGDDVDVGANTTIDRARFGRTIVGEGTKIDNLIQLGHNVVVGKHCVIVAQSGIAGSTQVGDYATIAAQVGISGHLKIGSKSVLGAKTGVISDIPENVAYWGFPASPFKDASRQYAALKKLPALIKEVHALKRNLESPGK
;
A
#
# COMPACT_ATOMS: atom_id res chain seq x y z
N ASP A 1 31.86 12.06 3.63
CA ASP A 1 32.30 12.77 2.43
C ASP A 1 32.34 11.96 1.14
N LYS A 2 31.51 10.93 0.95
CA LYS A 2 31.50 10.20 -0.32
C LYS A 2 30.07 9.87 -0.71
N ILE A 3 29.45 10.78 -1.45
CA ILE A 3 28.22 10.50 -2.19
C ILE A 3 28.65 10.01 -3.57
N HIS A 4 28.09 8.90 -4.03
CA HIS A 4 28.23 8.43 -5.40
C HIS A 4 26.97 8.80 -6.19
N VAL A 5 27.13 9.30 -7.41
CA VAL A 5 26.01 9.63 -8.31
C VAL A 5 26.29 9.00 -9.67
N GLY A 6 25.39 8.11 -10.09
CA GLY A 6 25.44 7.41 -11.35
C GLY A 6 25.17 8.32 -12.57
N ALA A 7 25.52 7.81 -13.74
CA ALA A 7 25.34 8.53 -14.99
C ALA A 7 23.87 8.84 -15.29
N TYR A 8 23.63 9.98 -15.96
CA TYR A 8 22.27 10.45 -16.37
C TYR A 8 21.30 10.70 -15.22
N THR A 9 21.79 10.81 -13.98
CA THR A 9 20.96 11.17 -12.82
C THR A 9 20.79 12.68 -12.77
N CYS A 10 19.54 13.13 -12.60
CA CYS A 10 19.18 14.52 -12.38
C CYS A 10 18.90 14.75 -10.90
N ILE A 11 19.44 15.83 -10.34
CA ILE A 11 19.20 16.25 -8.95
C ILE A 11 18.74 17.70 -8.97
N GLY A 12 17.55 17.93 -8.43
CA GLY A 12 16.91 19.23 -8.36
C GLY A 12 17.59 20.21 -7.38
N ALA A 13 17.08 21.41 -7.33
CA ALA A 13 17.59 22.46 -6.46
C ALA A 13 17.31 22.17 -4.97
N HIS A 14 18.17 22.66 -4.09
CA HIS A 14 18.01 22.59 -2.62
C HIS A 14 17.88 21.19 -2.04
N CYS A 15 18.38 20.16 -2.72
CA CYS A 15 18.46 18.81 -2.19
C CYS A 15 19.51 18.69 -1.09
N VAL A 16 19.22 17.87 -0.08
CA VAL A 16 20.17 17.53 0.98
C VAL A 16 20.38 16.02 0.94
N ILE A 17 21.62 15.57 0.76
CA ILE A 17 21.96 14.15 0.64
C ILE A 17 23.04 13.83 1.67
N GLY A 18 22.77 12.87 2.55
CA GLY A 18 23.65 12.43 3.61
C GLY A 18 24.83 11.61 3.11
N ASP A 19 25.88 11.59 3.93
CA ASP A 19 27.14 10.91 3.65
C ASP A 19 26.94 9.40 3.39
N GLY A 20 27.78 8.82 2.55
CA GLY A 20 27.74 7.40 2.21
C GLY A 20 26.59 6.96 1.32
N THR A 21 25.76 7.89 0.83
CA THR A 21 24.63 7.57 -0.03
C THR A 21 25.11 7.30 -1.47
N ASP A 22 24.57 6.22 -2.05
CA ASP A 22 24.82 5.74 -3.41
C ASP A 22 23.57 5.92 -4.27
N ILE A 23 23.65 6.76 -5.30
CA ILE A 23 22.56 7.03 -6.24
C ILE A 23 22.93 6.43 -7.59
N GLY A 24 22.12 5.46 -8.05
CA GLY A 24 22.31 4.74 -9.31
C GLY A 24 22.10 5.61 -10.54
N ASN A 25 22.21 4.96 -11.71
CA ASN A 25 22.07 5.63 -12.99
C ASN A 25 20.62 6.04 -13.30
N GLY A 26 20.45 7.19 -13.98
CA GLY A 26 19.15 7.61 -14.52
C GLY A 26 18.10 7.88 -13.46
N CYS A 27 18.48 8.20 -12.23
CA CYS A 27 17.56 8.62 -11.18
C CYS A 27 17.09 10.06 -11.42
N ASP A 28 15.90 10.38 -10.93
CA ASP A 28 15.34 11.74 -10.95
C ASP A 28 14.95 12.14 -9.52
N ILE A 29 15.70 13.11 -8.97
CA ILE A 29 15.52 13.62 -7.61
C ILE A 29 14.98 15.04 -7.70
N GLY A 30 13.74 15.24 -7.33
CA GLY A 30 13.05 16.53 -7.40
C GLY A 30 13.58 17.58 -6.41
N ASP A 31 13.16 18.81 -6.60
CA ASP A 31 13.60 19.95 -5.77
C ASP A 31 13.29 19.74 -4.28
N GLY A 32 14.22 20.13 -3.42
CA GLY A 32 14.06 20.13 -1.96
C GLY A 32 13.92 18.73 -1.32
N VAL A 33 14.30 17.66 -2.02
CA VAL A 33 14.35 16.32 -1.47
C VAL A 33 15.44 16.22 -0.40
N THR A 34 15.13 15.53 0.70
CA THR A 34 16.11 15.21 1.74
C THR A 34 16.33 13.72 1.80
N ILE A 35 17.57 13.25 1.73
CA ILE A 35 17.99 11.86 1.83
C ILE A 35 18.98 11.75 2.97
N GLY A 36 18.75 10.83 3.90
CA GLY A 36 19.66 10.57 5.02
C GLY A 36 20.96 9.89 4.59
N GLU A 37 21.71 9.42 5.58
CA GLU A 37 23.02 8.81 5.36
C GLU A 37 22.92 7.34 4.94
N ASN A 38 23.96 6.86 4.22
CA ASN A 38 24.14 5.46 3.84
C ASN A 38 22.92 4.86 3.08
N CYS A 39 22.21 5.67 2.31
CA CYS A 39 21.10 5.22 1.48
C CYS A 39 21.62 4.61 0.16
N ARG A 40 20.83 3.71 -0.42
CA ARG A 40 21.07 3.14 -1.73
C ARG A 40 19.87 3.29 -2.64
N LEU A 41 19.98 4.15 -3.64
CA LEU A 41 18.99 4.29 -4.70
C LEU A 41 19.49 3.56 -5.94
N HIS A 42 18.80 2.52 -6.36
CA HIS A 42 19.16 1.80 -7.58
C HIS A 42 18.78 2.60 -8.83
N ALA A 43 19.10 2.07 -10.02
CA ALA A 43 18.86 2.78 -11.27
C ALA A 43 17.38 3.13 -11.51
N HIS A 44 17.13 4.29 -12.13
CA HIS A 44 15.80 4.76 -12.51
C HIS A 44 14.81 4.94 -11.35
N VAL A 45 15.30 5.23 -10.16
CA VAL A 45 14.46 5.64 -9.02
C VAL A 45 14.03 7.09 -9.22
N ILE A 46 12.74 7.37 -8.99
CA ILE A 46 12.17 8.72 -9.03
C ILE A 46 11.76 9.12 -7.63
N ILE A 47 12.24 10.26 -7.16
CA ILE A 47 11.81 10.88 -5.90
C ILE A 47 11.31 12.29 -6.22
N ARG A 48 9.99 12.47 -6.08
CA ARG A 48 9.36 13.75 -6.36
C ARG A 48 9.71 14.80 -5.29
N GLU A 49 9.53 16.04 -5.66
CA GLU A 49 9.92 17.22 -4.90
C GLU A 49 9.48 17.18 -3.42
N ARG A 50 10.35 17.67 -2.55
CA ARG A 50 10.19 17.84 -1.09
C ARG A 50 10.00 16.54 -0.28
N CYS A 51 10.02 15.36 -0.91
CA CYS A 51 9.97 14.08 -0.19
C CYS A 51 11.20 13.91 0.72
N LYS A 52 11.03 13.12 1.77
CA LYS A 52 12.05 12.90 2.79
C LYS A 52 12.32 11.43 2.99
N LEU A 53 13.59 11.06 2.96
CA LEU A 53 14.06 9.72 3.27
C LEU A 53 14.95 9.78 4.50
N GLY A 54 14.75 8.88 5.43
CA GLY A 54 15.65 8.63 6.55
C GLY A 54 16.98 8.04 6.10
N SER A 55 17.75 7.54 7.02
CA SER A 55 19.08 6.92 6.77
C SER A 55 18.95 5.42 6.46
N ARG A 56 19.92 4.84 5.74
CA ARG A 56 19.98 3.41 5.38
C ARG A 56 18.78 2.90 4.60
N VAL A 57 18.12 3.80 3.88
CA VAL A 57 17.00 3.46 3.00
C VAL A 57 17.52 2.82 1.72
N THR A 58 16.93 1.70 1.31
CA THR A 58 17.22 1.07 0.02
C THR A 58 16.00 1.14 -0.90
N ILE A 59 16.18 1.66 -2.12
CA ILE A 59 15.10 1.74 -3.10
C ILE A 59 15.54 1.01 -4.39
N GLN A 60 14.74 0.01 -4.78
CA GLN A 60 15.00 -0.84 -5.95
C GLN A 60 14.62 -0.14 -7.27
N PRO A 61 15.11 -0.64 -8.42
CA PRO A 61 14.94 0.03 -9.70
C PRO A 61 13.48 0.33 -10.07
N GLY A 62 13.26 1.51 -10.65
CA GLY A 62 11.96 1.92 -11.18
C GLY A 62 10.91 2.29 -10.12
N ALA A 63 11.25 2.29 -8.84
CA ALA A 63 10.33 2.75 -7.82
C ALA A 63 10.10 4.26 -7.90
N VAL A 64 8.86 4.70 -7.60
CA VAL A 64 8.45 6.11 -7.65
C VAL A 64 7.95 6.54 -6.26
N ILE A 65 8.63 7.51 -5.68
CA ILE A 65 8.31 8.08 -4.37
C ILE A 65 7.73 9.48 -4.56
N GLY A 66 6.46 9.67 -4.21
CA GLY A 66 5.81 10.97 -4.24
C GLY A 66 5.05 11.28 -5.53
N SER A 67 4.61 10.27 -6.30
CA SER A 67 3.63 10.48 -7.39
C SER A 67 2.35 11.13 -6.85
N ASP A 68 1.61 11.82 -7.70
CA ASP A 68 0.35 12.42 -7.31
C ASP A 68 -0.66 11.34 -6.92
N GLY A 69 -1.34 11.52 -5.79
CA GLY A 69 -2.39 10.64 -5.35
C GLY A 69 -3.60 10.67 -6.28
N PHE A 70 -4.34 9.57 -6.35
CA PHE A 70 -5.54 9.46 -7.15
C PHE A 70 -6.70 10.25 -6.52
N GLY A 71 -6.87 11.50 -6.95
CA GLY A 71 -7.90 12.40 -6.43
C GLY A 71 -8.60 13.15 -7.57
N PHE A 72 -9.90 12.92 -7.73
CA PHE A 72 -10.72 13.57 -8.75
C PHE A 72 -12.08 13.94 -8.19
N LEU A 73 -12.63 15.05 -8.68
CA LEU A 73 -14.01 15.48 -8.43
C LEU A 73 -14.79 15.48 -9.74
N MET A 74 -16.07 15.17 -9.68
CA MET A 74 -16.98 15.35 -10.80
C MET A 74 -17.30 16.84 -10.92
N GLY A 75 -16.91 17.45 -12.01
CA GLY A 75 -17.28 18.83 -12.35
C GLY A 75 -18.72 18.93 -12.87
N ASP A 76 -19.26 20.12 -12.91
CA ASP A 76 -20.63 20.41 -13.35
C ASP A 76 -20.93 19.96 -14.80
N ASN A 77 -19.88 19.82 -15.61
CA ASN A 77 -19.96 19.34 -17.00
C ASN A 77 -19.88 17.79 -17.13
N GLY A 78 -19.94 17.05 -16.02
CA GLY A 78 -19.83 15.59 -16.00
C GLY A 78 -18.43 15.05 -16.28
N ARG A 79 -17.38 15.87 -16.22
CA ARG A 79 -15.99 15.46 -16.41
C ARG A 79 -15.24 15.45 -15.09
N TYR A 80 -14.32 14.52 -14.92
CA TYR A 80 -13.44 14.49 -13.76
C TYR A 80 -12.40 15.62 -13.84
N VAL A 81 -12.25 16.34 -12.73
CA VAL A 81 -11.22 17.37 -12.52
C VAL A 81 -10.26 16.85 -11.44
N GLY A 82 -8.96 16.89 -11.72
CA GLY A 82 -7.94 16.51 -10.77
C GLY A 82 -7.89 17.43 -9.57
N ILE A 83 -7.59 16.88 -8.43
CA ILE A 83 -7.37 17.60 -7.18
C ILE A 83 -5.88 17.63 -6.91
N ASP A 84 -5.30 18.82 -6.72
CA ASP A 84 -3.88 18.99 -6.42
C ASP A 84 -3.45 18.19 -5.20
N GLN A 85 -2.32 17.52 -5.32
CA GLN A 85 -1.66 16.74 -4.29
C GLN A 85 -0.41 17.50 -3.83
N VAL A 86 -0.52 18.29 -2.77
CA VAL A 86 0.54 19.23 -2.34
C VAL A 86 1.39 18.71 -1.17
N GLY A 87 1.01 17.57 -0.61
CA GLY A 87 1.76 16.92 0.45
C GLY A 87 3.03 16.22 -0.05
N ILE A 88 3.64 15.43 0.81
CA ILE A 88 4.90 14.74 0.56
C ILE A 88 4.83 13.26 0.97
N VAL A 89 5.88 12.50 0.63
CA VAL A 89 6.18 11.20 1.23
C VAL A 89 7.32 11.35 2.23
N GLU A 90 7.21 10.62 3.34
CA GLU A 90 8.28 10.50 4.35
C GLU A 90 8.53 9.02 4.64
N LEU A 91 9.77 8.57 4.36
CA LEU A 91 10.25 7.23 4.70
C LEU A 91 11.16 7.33 5.93
N GLY A 92 10.92 6.46 6.91
CA GLY A 92 11.80 6.34 8.08
C GLY A 92 13.14 5.68 7.76
N ASP A 93 13.98 5.53 8.78
CA ASP A 93 15.25 4.82 8.69
C ASP A 93 15.05 3.34 8.37
N ASP A 94 16.04 2.72 7.72
CA ASP A 94 16.07 1.28 7.44
C ASP A 94 14.87 0.76 6.62
N VAL A 95 14.18 1.62 5.86
CA VAL A 95 13.10 1.22 4.96
C VAL A 95 13.67 0.65 3.66
N ASP A 96 13.15 -0.50 3.22
CA ASP A 96 13.42 -1.05 1.88
C ASP A 96 12.16 -0.93 1.00
N VAL A 97 12.34 -0.45 -0.23
CA VAL A 97 11.28 -0.32 -1.22
C VAL A 97 11.64 -1.12 -2.46
N GLY A 98 10.79 -2.07 -2.81
CA GLY A 98 10.95 -2.97 -3.96
C GLY A 98 10.79 -2.30 -5.33
N ALA A 99 11.17 -3.04 -6.36
CA ALA A 99 11.16 -2.55 -7.74
C ALA A 99 9.75 -2.20 -8.24
N ASN A 100 9.64 -1.10 -9.00
CA ASN A 100 8.38 -0.61 -9.57
C ASN A 100 7.26 -0.41 -8.53
N THR A 101 7.61 -0.21 -7.26
CA THR A 101 6.68 0.18 -6.21
C THR A 101 6.40 1.67 -6.31
N THR A 102 5.13 2.07 -6.15
CA THR A 102 4.69 3.46 -6.15
C THR A 102 4.13 3.86 -4.79
N ILE A 103 4.62 4.97 -4.26
CA ILE A 103 4.15 5.57 -3.00
C ILE A 103 3.67 6.98 -3.32
N ASP A 104 2.34 7.18 -3.28
CA ASP A 104 1.74 8.46 -3.61
C ASP A 104 1.98 9.48 -2.49
N ARG A 105 2.17 10.73 -2.88
CA ARG A 105 2.19 11.85 -1.95
C ARG A 105 0.82 12.07 -1.31
N ALA A 106 0.79 12.64 -0.15
CA ALA A 106 -0.45 13.04 0.47
C ALA A 106 -1.11 14.21 -0.29
N ARG A 107 -2.44 14.29 -0.22
CA ARG A 107 -3.14 15.49 -0.65
C ARG A 107 -2.69 16.70 0.16
N PHE A 108 -2.70 16.59 1.49
CA PHE A 108 -2.11 17.52 2.44
C PHE A 108 -1.33 16.74 3.49
N GLY A 109 -0.26 17.30 4.02
CA GLY A 109 0.57 16.64 5.01
C GLY A 109 1.48 15.58 4.40
N ARG A 110 1.39 14.33 4.87
CA ARG A 110 2.37 13.28 4.53
C ARG A 110 1.72 11.92 4.32
N THR A 111 2.25 11.15 3.37
CA THR A 111 2.19 9.69 3.33
C THR A 111 3.44 9.19 4.05
N ILE A 112 3.32 8.27 4.99
CA ILE A 112 4.40 7.89 5.90
C ILE A 112 4.66 6.40 5.84
N VAL A 113 5.94 6.01 5.80
CA VAL A 113 6.39 4.64 6.02
C VAL A 113 7.35 4.65 7.21
N GLY A 114 6.99 3.93 8.26
CA GLY A 114 7.75 3.83 9.51
C GLY A 114 9.05 3.06 9.35
N GLU A 115 9.97 3.34 10.27
CA GLU A 115 11.30 2.74 10.38
C GLU A 115 11.28 1.22 10.23
N GLY A 116 12.27 0.66 9.54
CA GLY A 116 12.49 -0.78 9.42
C GLY A 116 11.47 -1.54 8.57
N THR A 117 10.48 -0.85 7.98
CA THR A 117 9.46 -1.48 7.14
C THR A 117 10.04 -1.95 5.81
N LYS A 118 9.63 -3.15 5.39
CA LYS A 118 10.06 -3.81 4.16
C LYS A 118 8.91 -3.91 3.18
N ILE A 119 9.05 -3.26 2.03
CA ILE A 119 8.06 -3.19 0.97
C ILE A 119 8.61 -3.89 -0.25
N ASP A 120 7.92 -4.92 -0.72
CA ASP A 120 8.31 -5.73 -1.88
C ASP A 120 7.97 -5.01 -3.20
N ASN A 121 8.12 -5.70 -4.31
CA ASN A 121 7.94 -5.20 -5.67
C ASN A 121 6.46 -4.97 -6.01
N LEU A 122 6.19 -4.00 -6.90
CA LEU A 122 4.87 -3.74 -7.48
C LEU A 122 3.80 -3.44 -6.41
N ILE A 123 4.17 -2.73 -5.36
CA ILE A 123 3.24 -2.27 -4.31
C ILE A 123 2.70 -0.89 -4.70
N GLN A 124 1.42 -0.65 -4.38
CA GLN A 124 0.81 0.68 -4.43
C GLN A 124 0.44 1.14 -3.02
N LEU A 125 1.05 2.22 -2.55
CA LEU A 125 0.59 2.96 -1.37
C LEU A 125 -0.09 4.24 -1.82
N GLY A 126 -1.38 4.37 -1.54
CA GLY A 126 -2.18 5.54 -1.89
C GLY A 126 -1.86 6.76 -1.02
N HIS A 127 -2.39 7.90 -1.42
CA HIS A 127 -2.18 9.18 -0.72
C HIS A 127 -2.58 9.11 0.77
N ASN A 128 -1.85 9.78 1.64
CA ASN A 128 -2.13 9.85 3.08
C ASN A 128 -2.12 8.50 3.81
N VAL A 129 -1.60 7.43 3.21
CA VAL A 129 -1.38 6.16 3.90
C VAL A 129 -0.30 6.36 4.97
N VAL A 130 -0.53 5.77 6.13
CA VAL A 130 0.45 5.69 7.21
C VAL A 130 0.75 4.23 7.49
N VAL A 131 1.97 3.80 7.22
CA VAL A 131 2.48 2.47 7.57
C VAL A 131 3.36 2.60 8.81
N GLY A 132 3.10 1.79 9.81
CA GLY A 132 3.88 1.72 11.05
C GLY A 132 5.30 1.19 10.83
N LYS A 133 5.98 0.93 11.95
CA LYS A 133 7.34 0.42 11.97
C LYS A 133 7.39 -1.09 11.76
N HIS A 134 8.51 -1.55 11.18
CA HIS A 134 8.84 -2.97 11.04
C HIS A 134 7.74 -3.82 10.40
N CYS A 135 6.95 -3.22 9.51
CA CYS A 135 5.95 -3.92 8.73
C CYS A 135 6.60 -4.67 7.56
N VAL A 136 5.90 -5.70 7.07
CA VAL A 136 6.27 -6.43 5.85
C VAL A 136 5.09 -6.39 4.89
N ILE A 137 5.30 -5.86 3.69
CA ILE A 137 4.28 -5.76 2.63
C ILE A 137 4.81 -6.49 1.40
N VAL A 138 4.17 -7.61 1.07
CA VAL A 138 4.62 -8.52 0.02
C VAL A 138 3.99 -8.17 -1.33
N ALA A 139 4.66 -8.55 -2.40
CA ALA A 139 4.45 -8.13 -3.78
C ALA A 139 2.99 -8.05 -4.25
N GLN A 140 2.72 -7.06 -5.11
CA GLN A 140 1.43 -6.82 -5.77
C GLN A 140 0.28 -6.46 -4.82
N SER A 141 0.58 -6.04 -3.58
CA SER A 141 -0.44 -5.55 -2.66
C SER A 141 -0.73 -4.07 -2.89
N GLY A 142 -1.97 -3.66 -2.62
CA GLY A 142 -2.41 -2.28 -2.75
C GLY A 142 -3.09 -1.78 -1.47
N ILE A 143 -2.70 -0.62 -0.99
CA ILE A 143 -3.30 0.03 0.16
C ILE A 143 -3.89 1.37 -0.30
N ALA A 144 -5.21 1.47 -0.27
CA ALA A 144 -5.89 2.68 -0.71
C ALA A 144 -5.74 3.85 0.28
N GLY A 145 -5.98 5.04 -0.22
CA GLY A 145 -5.67 6.29 0.48
C GLY A 145 -6.23 6.41 1.89
N SER A 146 -5.52 7.12 2.75
CA SER A 146 -5.86 7.44 4.15
C SER A 146 -5.98 6.23 5.09
N THR A 147 -5.52 5.06 4.68
CA THR A 147 -5.45 3.86 5.53
C THR A 147 -4.26 3.95 6.49
N GLN A 148 -4.46 3.47 7.71
CA GLN A 148 -3.44 3.41 8.75
C GLN A 148 -3.10 1.95 9.05
N VAL A 149 -1.83 1.58 8.94
CA VAL A 149 -1.30 0.26 9.26
C VAL A 149 -0.44 0.38 10.51
N GLY A 150 -0.77 -0.38 11.55
CA GLY A 150 -0.03 -0.42 12.80
C GLY A 150 1.32 -1.13 12.67
N ASP A 151 2.15 -0.99 13.70
CA ASP A 151 3.50 -1.57 13.73
C ASP A 151 3.50 -3.10 13.62
N TYR A 152 4.56 -3.65 13.02
CA TYR A 152 4.76 -5.09 12.87
C TYR A 152 3.67 -5.84 12.11
N ALA A 153 2.84 -5.14 11.33
CA ALA A 153 1.85 -5.79 10.49
C ALA A 153 2.50 -6.54 9.32
N THR A 154 1.96 -7.71 8.99
CA THR A 154 2.40 -8.51 7.83
C THR A 154 1.26 -8.56 6.81
N ILE A 155 1.50 -8.01 5.64
CA ILE A 155 0.56 -7.98 4.50
C ILE A 155 1.14 -8.88 3.42
N ALA A 156 0.56 -10.06 3.24
CA ALA A 156 1.03 -11.03 2.25
C ALA A 156 0.72 -10.59 0.80
N ALA A 157 1.16 -11.38 -0.17
CA ALA A 157 1.06 -11.03 -1.58
C ALA A 157 -0.38 -10.82 -2.07
N GLN A 158 -0.56 -9.85 -2.96
CA GLN A 158 -1.84 -9.55 -3.64
C GLN A 158 -2.99 -9.20 -2.70
N VAL A 159 -2.69 -8.63 -1.54
CA VAL A 159 -3.71 -8.10 -0.62
C VAL A 159 -4.19 -6.74 -1.11
N GLY A 160 -5.52 -6.56 -1.13
CA GLY A 160 -6.14 -5.27 -1.42
C GLY A 160 -6.81 -4.70 -0.18
N ILE A 161 -6.47 -3.48 0.21
CA ILE A 161 -7.03 -2.80 1.39
C ILE A 161 -7.78 -1.55 0.94
N SER A 162 -9.06 -1.46 1.28
CA SER A 162 -9.90 -0.29 1.01
C SER A 162 -9.41 0.95 1.78
N GLY A 163 -9.78 2.13 1.29
CA GLY A 163 -9.37 3.40 1.90
C GLY A 163 -9.98 3.66 3.28
N HIS A 164 -9.31 4.53 4.04
CA HIS A 164 -9.76 5.02 5.34
C HIS A 164 -9.91 3.96 6.44
N LEU A 165 -9.23 2.82 6.31
CA LEU A 165 -9.27 1.73 7.29
C LEU A 165 -8.11 1.80 8.29
N LYS A 166 -8.29 1.10 9.41
CA LYS A 166 -7.25 0.86 10.41
C LYS A 166 -6.90 -0.62 10.45
N ILE A 167 -5.63 -0.92 10.22
CA ILE A 167 -5.07 -2.27 10.32
C ILE A 167 -4.25 -2.31 11.60
N GLY A 168 -4.67 -3.12 12.56
CA GLY A 168 -4.06 -3.18 13.89
C GLY A 168 -2.60 -3.69 13.85
N SER A 169 -1.83 -3.30 14.85
CA SER A 169 -0.45 -3.73 15.02
C SER A 169 -0.35 -5.25 15.15
N LYS A 170 0.75 -5.83 14.62
CA LYS A 170 1.01 -7.28 14.65
C LYS A 170 -0.08 -8.14 14.01
N SER A 171 -0.93 -7.54 13.17
CA SER A 171 -1.90 -8.30 12.39
C SER A 171 -1.25 -8.96 11.18
N VAL A 172 -1.81 -10.07 10.73
CA VAL A 172 -1.36 -10.83 9.56
C VAL A 172 -2.48 -10.94 8.56
N LEU A 173 -2.28 -10.39 7.37
CA LEU A 173 -3.21 -10.54 6.25
C LEU A 173 -2.67 -11.57 5.27
N GLY A 174 -3.35 -12.71 5.15
CA GLY A 174 -2.96 -13.79 4.24
C GLY A 174 -3.07 -13.37 2.78
N ALA A 175 -2.39 -14.10 1.89
CA ALA A 175 -2.34 -13.76 0.46
C ALA A 175 -3.74 -13.67 -0.17
N LYS A 176 -3.92 -12.69 -1.08
CA LYS A 176 -5.17 -12.40 -1.81
C LYS A 176 -6.35 -11.97 -0.93
N THR A 177 -6.13 -11.59 0.32
CA THR A 177 -7.20 -11.08 1.17
C THR A 177 -7.69 -9.72 0.68
N GLY A 178 -9.01 -9.58 0.55
CA GLY A 178 -9.68 -8.29 0.33
C GLY A 178 -10.17 -7.71 1.66
N VAL A 179 -9.63 -6.57 2.08
CA VAL A 179 -9.97 -5.92 3.35
C VAL A 179 -10.91 -4.74 3.09
N ILE A 180 -12.12 -4.81 3.64
CA ILE A 180 -13.18 -3.80 3.48
C ILE A 180 -13.65 -3.19 4.80
N SER A 181 -13.03 -3.58 5.91
CA SER A 181 -13.33 -3.09 7.27
C SER A 181 -12.05 -3.08 8.10
N ASP A 182 -12.08 -2.37 9.23
CA ASP A 182 -10.97 -2.33 10.17
C ASP A 182 -10.55 -3.73 10.65
N ILE A 183 -9.26 -3.92 10.83
CA ILE A 183 -8.67 -5.16 11.33
C ILE A 183 -8.13 -4.91 12.74
N PRO A 184 -8.51 -5.70 13.75
CA PRO A 184 -7.96 -5.59 15.09
C PRO A 184 -6.46 -5.90 15.15
N GLU A 185 -5.81 -5.54 16.24
CA GLU A 185 -4.42 -5.93 16.48
C GLU A 185 -4.26 -7.41 16.87
N ASN A 186 -3.08 -7.98 16.65
CA ASN A 186 -2.69 -9.36 17.02
C ASN A 186 -3.61 -10.46 16.44
N VAL A 187 -4.17 -10.27 15.25
CA VAL A 187 -5.05 -11.24 14.58
C VAL A 187 -4.50 -11.65 13.22
N ALA A 188 -4.90 -12.85 12.76
CA ALA A 188 -4.67 -13.30 11.39
C ALA A 188 -6.00 -13.34 10.63
N TYR A 189 -6.04 -12.66 9.48
CA TYR A 189 -7.18 -12.65 8.56
C TYR A 189 -6.77 -13.27 7.23
N TRP A 190 -7.66 -14.04 6.66
CA TRP A 190 -7.43 -14.67 5.37
C TRP A 190 -8.76 -14.94 4.65
N GLY A 191 -8.77 -14.78 3.35
CA GLY A 191 -9.92 -15.16 2.54
C GLY A 191 -9.52 -15.30 1.09
N PHE A 192 -9.65 -16.50 0.56
CA PHE A 192 -9.47 -16.90 -0.83
C PHE A 192 -8.49 -18.09 -1.02
N PRO A 193 -8.80 -19.33 -0.56
CA PRO A 193 -7.93 -20.44 -0.86
C PRO A 193 -8.12 -20.94 -2.28
N ALA A 194 -7.03 -21.28 -2.98
CA ALA A 194 -7.12 -22.11 -4.16
C ALA A 194 -7.57 -23.50 -3.76
N SER A 195 -8.54 -24.06 -4.48
CA SER A 195 -8.99 -25.44 -4.33
C SER A 195 -9.04 -26.12 -5.70
N PRO A 196 -9.10 -27.47 -5.78
CA PRO A 196 -9.24 -28.16 -7.06
C PRO A 196 -10.39 -27.58 -7.88
N PHE A 197 -10.21 -27.39 -9.19
CA PHE A 197 -11.15 -26.69 -10.06
C PHE A 197 -12.61 -27.19 -9.92
N LYS A 198 -12.81 -28.52 -9.87
CA LYS A 198 -14.14 -29.11 -9.73
C LYS A 198 -14.79 -28.74 -8.39
N ASP A 199 -14.01 -28.68 -7.32
CA ASP A 199 -14.51 -28.37 -5.97
C ASP A 199 -14.81 -26.87 -5.86
N ALA A 200 -13.92 -26.00 -6.35
CA ALA A 200 -14.16 -24.56 -6.46
C ALA A 200 -15.46 -24.27 -7.23
N SER A 201 -15.64 -24.89 -8.40
CA SER A 201 -16.84 -24.70 -9.22
C SER A 201 -18.13 -25.13 -8.49
N ARG A 202 -18.09 -26.23 -7.74
CA ARG A 202 -19.22 -26.69 -6.92
C ARG A 202 -19.52 -25.73 -5.77
N GLN A 203 -18.47 -25.24 -5.07
CA GLN A 203 -18.61 -24.27 -3.99
C GLN A 203 -19.25 -22.96 -4.47
N TYR A 204 -18.77 -22.39 -5.59
CA TYR A 204 -19.35 -21.19 -6.17
C TYR A 204 -20.80 -21.38 -6.65
N ALA A 205 -21.11 -22.56 -7.21
CA ALA A 205 -22.48 -22.88 -7.61
C ALA A 205 -23.42 -23.00 -6.39
N ALA A 206 -22.94 -23.56 -5.28
CA ALA A 206 -23.69 -23.65 -4.03
C ALA A 206 -23.90 -22.27 -3.40
N LEU A 207 -22.88 -21.41 -3.36
CA LEU A 207 -22.98 -20.04 -2.85
C LEU A 207 -24.07 -19.22 -3.56
N LYS A 208 -24.22 -19.38 -4.88
CA LYS A 208 -25.29 -18.70 -5.64
C LYS A 208 -26.71 -19.14 -5.22
N LYS A 209 -26.88 -20.37 -4.75
CA LYS A 209 -28.17 -20.91 -4.28
C LYS A 209 -28.45 -20.61 -2.81
N LEU A 210 -27.45 -20.24 -2.04
CA LEU A 210 -27.55 -20.03 -0.59
C LEU A 210 -28.66 -19.04 -0.17
N PRO A 211 -28.87 -17.87 -0.83
CA PRO A 211 -29.95 -16.95 -0.46
C PRO A 211 -31.36 -17.56 -0.60
N ALA A 212 -31.58 -18.41 -1.61
CA ALA A 212 -32.85 -19.12 -1.79
C ALA A 212 -33.03 -20.18 -0.71
N LEU A 213 -32.02 -21.00 -0.47
CA LEU A 213 -32.00 -22.03 0.57
C LEU A 213 -32.27 -21.45 1.97
N ILE A 214 -31.71 -20.31 2.31
CA ILE A 214 -31.98 -19.63 3.59
C ILE A 214 -33.47 -19.28 3.72
N LYS A 215 -34.11 -18.78 2.65
CA LYS A 215 -35.54 -18.47 2.66
C LYS A 215 -36.40 -19.75 2.87
N GLU A 216 -36.03 -20.84 2.19
CA GLU A 216 -36.72 -22.14 2.34
C GLU A 216 -36.58 -22.67 3.77
N VAL A 217 -35.39 -22.63 4.35
CA VAL A 217 -35.14 -23.03 5.75
C VAL A 217 -35.99 -22.22 6.73
N HIS A 218 -36.05 -20.88 6.54
CA HIS A 218 -36.90 -20.03 7.37
C HIS A 218 -38.38 -20.34 7.22
N ALA A 219 -38.86 -20.71 6.00
CA ALA A 219 -40.24 -21.13 5.78
C ALA A 219 -40.52 -22.46 6.49
N LEU A 220 -39.61 -23.43 6.37
CA LEU A 220 -39.74 -24.73 7.06
C LEU A 220 -39.75 -24.56 8.59
N LYS A 221 -38.92 -23.74 9.15
CA LYS A 221 -38.92 -23.45 10.62
C LYS A 221 -40.28 -22.90 11.07
N ARG A 222 -40.83 -21.91 10.35
CA ARG A 222 -42.13 -21.33 10.68
C ARG A 222 -43.27 -22.39 10.64
N ASN A 223 -43.24 -23.30 9.67
CA ASN A 223 -44.22 -24.36 9.55
C ASN A 223 -44.09 -25.38 10.71
N LEU A 224 -42.88 -25.64 11.22
CA LEU A 224 -42.66 -26.55 12.34
C LEU A 224 -43.03 -25.91 13.69
N GLU A 225 -42.87 -24.60 13.83
CA GLU A 225 -43.21 -23.84 15.04
C GLU A 225 -44.71 -23.52 15.14
N SER A 226 -45.47 -23.69 14.05
CA SER A 226 -46.93 -23.55 13.99
C SER A 226 -47.59 -24.81 13.40
N PRO A 227 -47.48 -25.97 14.06
CA PRO A 227 -48.21 -27.15 13.61
C PRO A 227 -49.68 -26.99 13.92
N GLY A 228 -50.46 -26.55 12.92
CA GLY A 228 -51.94 -26.67 12.96
C GLY A 228 -52.67 -25.57 13.71
N LYS A 229 -53.03 -24.50 13.00
CA LYS A 229 -54.34 -23.86 13.18
C LYS A 229 -55.23 -24.20 12.03
#